data_4667586bc47ee29a7996238b6a42514f
#
_entry.id   4667586bc47ee29a7996238b6a42514f
#
_cell.length_a   1.000
_cell.length_b   1.000
_cell.length_c   1.000
_cell.angle_alpha   90.00
_cell.angle_beta   90.00
_cell.angle_gamma   90.00
#
_symmetry.space_group_name_H-M   'P 1'
#
loop_
_entity.id
_entity.type
_entity.pdbx_description
1 polymer ?
#
loop_
_entity_poly.entity_id
_entity_poly.type
_entity_poly.pdbx_seq_one_letter_code
_entity_poly.pdbx_strand_id
1 'polypeptide(L)'
;MITGDSHQQIIPPTRTHVKAGFVVYSPVTHSRNIIILDEGELAAVERNNGIKSTVFKMHPGDLIGVASLLEHEDFRYAIEATQDSTITVVTEECMESELKTLPVWMLAVIKSLSSKTRKLKEALHHTRCQNTLKSLAEYCSHLQAKVEYPLEDFLREYQWITKISKATVLEDIKALARRKFLVLTEGGEATTLRIVNPLLLQIYVDYQNAIEKNASWAPFTLSLNQKRLLVYLSSIDQNEKKDAPDWIATFMAQKFKADVSEWIHMLQLGWFKAINENAFAPNTDKIKYFLAALRYETNIWGVL
;
A
#
# COMPACT_ATOMS: atom_id res chain seq x y z
N MET A 1 -49.94 -33.44 -9.79
CA MET A 1 -49.13 -32.37 -9.18
C MET A 1 -48.01 -33.06 -8.43
N ILE A 2 -46.82 -33.12 -9.02
CA ILE A 2 -45.63 -33.67 -8.38
C ILE A 2 -44.68 -32.46 -8.29
N THR A 3 -44.65 -31.86 -7.09
CA THR A 3 -43.66 -30.85 -6.74
C THR A 3 -42.36 -31.57 -6.41
N GLY A 4 -41.48 -31.66 -7.39
CA GLY A 4 -40.12 -32.14 -7.16
C GLY A 4 -39.32 -31.05 -6.51
N ASP A 5 -39.21 -31.06 -5.18
CA ASP A 5 -38.18 -30.38 -4.45
C ASP A 5 -36.82 -31.03 -4.76
N SER A 6 -36.15 -30.50 -5.76
CA SER A 6 -34.76 -30.82 -5.99
C SER A 6 -33.95 -30.09 -4.90
N HIS A 7 -33.82 -30.72 -3.74
CA HIS A 7 -32.80 -30.37 -2.78
C HIS A 7 -31.44 -30.54 -3.45
N GLN A 8 -30.94 -29.47 -4.04
CA GLN A 8 -29.53 -29.40 -4.43
C GLN A 8 -28.71 -29.59 -3.15
N GLN A 9 -28.07 -30.74 -3.06
CA GLN A 9 -27.26 -31.14 -1.92
C GLN A 9 -26.04 -30.18 -1.92
N ILE A 10 -26.03 -29.19 -1.01
CA ILE A 10 -24.93 -28.25 -0.86
C ILE A 10 -23.72 -29.05 -0.38
N ILE A 11 -22.66 -29.10 -1.15
CA ILE A 11 -21.41 -29.74 -0.78
C ILE A 11 -20.70 -28.76 0.16
N PRO A 12 -20.56 -29.08 1.48
CA PRO A 12 -19.93 -28.18 2.41
C PRO A 12 -18.43 -27.99 2.10
N PRO A 13 -17.80 -26.89 2.56
CA PRO A 13 -16.36 -26.74 2.48
C PRO A 13 -15.63 -27.96 3.03
N THR A 14 -14.66 -28.47 2.29
CA THR A 14 -13.96 -29.69 2.66
C THR A 14 -12.59 -29.37 3.21
N ARG A 15 -12.34 -29.77 4.44
CA ARG A 15 -11.00 -29.66 5.06
C ARG A 15 -10.18 -30.87 4.69
N THR A 16 -8.99 -30.64 4.11
CA THR A 16 -8.12 -31.70 3.57
C THR A 16 -6.68 -31.47 4.03
N HIS A 17 -6.03 -32.57 4.41
CA HIS A 17 -4.60 -32.56 4.71
C HIS A 17 -3.81 -32.92 3.44
N VAL A 18 -2.81 -32.11 3.10
CA VAL A 18 -1.95 -32.28 1.93
C VAL A 18 -0.50 -32.36 2.35
N LYS A 19 0.25 -33.28 1.73
CA LYS A 19 1.68 -33.48 2.01
C LYS A 19 2.52 -32.47 1.23
N ALA A 20 3.72 -32.21 1.72
CA ALA A 20 4.73 -31.44 1.00
C ALA A 20 4.92 -31.98 -0.43
N GLY A 21 5.00 -31.08 -1.40
CA GLY A 21 5.10 -31.39 -2.84
C GLY A 21 3.76 -31.65 -3.53
N PHE A 22 2.63 -31.69 -2.81
CA PHE A 22 1.32 -31.90 -3.45
C PHE A 22 0.87 -30.61 -4.16
N VAL A 23 0.38 -30.77 -5.42
CA VAL A 23 -0.17 -29.66 -6.21
C VAL A 23 -1.64 -29.50 -5.86
N VAL A 24 -1.95 -28.47 -5.10
CA VAL A 24 -3.31 -28.15 -4.63
C VAL A 24 -4.17 -27.54 -5.74
N TYR A 25 -3.57 -26.74 -6.61
CA TYR A 25 -4.20 -26.12 -7.76
C TYR A 25 -3.27 -26.14 -8.96
N SER A 26 -3.84 -26.40 -10.12
CA SER A 26 -3.12 -26.31 -11.40
C SER A 26 -3.94 -25.49 -12.41
N PRO A 27 -3.32 -24.55 -13.16
CA PRO A 27 -4.01 -23.80 -14.22
C PRO A 27 -4.65 -24.69 -15.28
N VAL A 28 -4.14 -25.90 -15.47
CA VAL A 28 -4.64 -26.87 -16.47
C VAL A 28 -5.98 -27.48 -16.07
N THR A 29 -6.28 -27.53 -14.79
CA THR A 29 -7.51 -28.18 -14.29
C THR A 29 -8.74 -27.29 -14.33
N HIS A 30 -8.59 -25.99 -14.61
CA HIS A 30 -9.67 -25.00 -14.68
C HIS A 30 -10.68 -25.04 -13.52
N SER A 31 -10.26 -25.55 -12.36
CA SER A 31 -11.14 -25.61 -11.20
C SER A 31 -11.24 -24.22 -10.54
N ARG A 32 -12.47 -23.75 -10.37
CA ARG A 32 -12.73 -22.45 -9.74
C ARG A 32 -13.04 -22.61 -8.25
N ASN A 33 -12.09 -23.20 -7.53
CA ASN A 33 -12.22 -23.41 -6.10
C ASN A 33 -11.51 -22.28 -5.34
N ILE A 34 -12.08 -21.90 -4.18
CA ILE A 34 -11.35 -21.12 -3.20
C ILE A 34 -10.58 -22.08 -2.30
N ILE A 35 -9.31 -21.82 -2.10
CA ILE A 35 -8.45 -22.57 -1.21
C ILE A 35 -8.03 -21.65 -0.07
N ILE A 36 -8.32 -22.05 1.15
CA ILE A 36 -7.94 -21.37 2.38
C ILE A 36 -6.85 -22.21 3.02
N LEU A 37 -5.72 -21.61 3.37
CA LEU A 37 -4.67 -22.29 4.12
C LEU A 37 -4.96 -22.19 5.62
N ASP A 38 -5.28 -23.30 6.25
CA ASP A 38 -5.54 -23.36 7.69
C ASP A 38 -4.24 -23.50 8.49
N GLU A 39 -3.35 -24.43 8.04
CA GLU A 39 -2.07 -24.72 8.69
C GLU A 39 -1.02 -25.08 7.65
N GLY A 40 0.26 -24.78 7.92
CA GLY A 40 1.37 -25.12 7.03
C GLY A 40 1.80 -23.98 6.13
N GLU A 41 2.34 -24.27 4.95
CA GLU A 41 2.80 -23.31 3.96
C GLU A 41 2.54 -23.83 2.55
N LEU A 42 1.92 -22.99 1.72
CA LEU A 42 1.76 -23.22 0.29
C LEU A 42 2.59 -22.21 -0.51
N ALA A 43 2.96 -22.57 -1.74
CA ALA A 43 3.64 -21.66 -2.65
C ALA A 43 2.95 -21.63 -4.01
N ALA A 44 2.80 -20.42 -4.55
CA ALA A 44 2.48 -20.26 -5.96
C ALA A 44 3.75 -20.47 -6.79
N VAL A 45 3.70 -21.36 -7.74
CA VAL A 45 4.84 -21.76 -8.57
C VAL A 45 4.56 -21.54 -10.04
N GLU A 46 5.53 -20.96 -10.72
CA GLU A 46 5.55 -20.83 -12.16
C GLU A 46 6.61 -21.81 -12.73
N ARG A 47 6.25 -22.48 -13.82
CA ARG A 47 7.16 -23.38 -14.53
C ARG A 47 7.44 -22.80 -15.91
N ASN A 48 8.63 -22.23 -16.09
CA ASN A 48 9.12 -21.71 -17.36
C ASN A 48 10.32 -22.53 -17.83
N ASN A 49 10.20 -23.15 -19.02
CA ASN A 49 11.28 -23.95 -19.63
C ASN A 49 11.89 -25.02 -18.69
N GLY A 50 11.03 -25.68 -17.88
CA GLY A 50 11.49 -26.72 -16.95
C GLY A 50 12.07 -26.16 -15.62
N ILE A 51 12.25 -24.88 -15.50
CA ILE A 51 12.70 -24.24 -14.26
C ILE A 51 11.48 -23.87 -13.42
N LYS A 52 11.43 -24.39 -12.19
CA LYS A 52 10.39 -24.09 -11.20
C LYS A 52 10.83 -22.85 -10.41
N SER A 53 10.04 -21.79 -10.44
CA SER A 53 10.25 -20.60 -9.62
C SER A 53 9.05 -20.36 -8.71
N THR A 54 9.32 -20.07 -7.43
CA THR A 54 8.28 -19.66 -6.48
C THR A 54 7.97 -18.19 -6.70
N VAL A 55 6.68 -17.89 -6.92
CA VAL A 55 6.19 -16.53 -7.16
C VAL A 55 5.88 -15.83 -5.85
N PHE A 56 5.13 -16.49 -4.96
CA PHE A 56 4.86 -16.05 -3.60
C PHE A 56 4.57 -17.25 -2.70
N LYS A 57 4.64 -17.01 -1.40
CA LYS A 57 4.28 -17.98 -0.36
C LYS A 57 2.99 -17.56 0.31
N MET A 58 2.24 -18.54 0.79
CA MET A 58 1.01 -18.37 1.56
C MET A 58 1.24 -18.86 2.98
N HIS A 59 0.63 -18.14 3.91
CA HIS A 59 0.66 -18.41 5.34
C HIS A 59 -0.74 -18.75 5.86
N PRO A 60 -0.88 -19.37 7.02
CA PRO A 60 -2.19 -19.64 7.61
C PRO A 60 -3.07 -18.40 7.66
N GLY A 61 -4.31 -18.54 7.19
CA GLY A 61 -5.28 -17.46 7.00
C GLY A 61 -5.30 -16.86 5.59
N ASP A 62 -4.31 -17.13 4.75
CA ASP A 62 -4.34 -16.70 3.36
C ASP A 62 -5.33 -17.53 2.53
N LEU A 63 -5.88 -16.89 1.50
CA LEU A 63 -6.84 -17.52 0.61
C LEU A 63 -6.53 -17.22 -0.86
N ILE A 64 -6.83 -18.19 -1.73
CA ILE A 64 -6.64 -18.12 -3.18
C ILE A 64 -7.93 -18.52 -3.90
N GLY A 65 -8.10 -18.02 -5.13
CA GLY A 65 -9.20 -18.41 -6.03
C GLY A 65 -10.36 -17.43 -6.02
N VAL A 66 -10.41 -16.44 -5.13
CA VAL A 66 -11.51 -15.46 -5.05
C VAL A 66 -11.70 -14.70 -6.36
N ALA A 67 -10.62 -14.22 -6.98
CA ALA A 67 -10.69 -13.51 -8.25
C ALA A 67 -11.15 -14.42 -9.39
N SER A 68 -10.67 -15.67 -9.40
CA SER A 68 -11.09 -16.68 -10.39
C SER A 68 -12.59 -16.97 -10.31
N LEU A 69 -13.12 -17.01 -9.10
CA LEU A 69 -14.52 -17.33 -8.87
C LEU A 69 -15.44 -16.10 -9.08
N LEU A 70 -15.08 -14.93 -8.59
CA LEU A 70 -15.91 -13.72 -8.64
C LEU A 70 -15.80 -12.96 -9.96
N GLU A 71 -14.66 -13.03 -10.63
CA GLU A 71 -14.32 -12.22 -11.81
C GLU A 71 -14.07 -13.08 -13.05
N HIS A 72 -14.19 -14.41 -12.94
CA HIS A 72 -13.93 -15.38 -14.01
C HIS A 72 -12.52 -15.25 -14.62
N GLU A 73 -11.55 -14.79 -13.84
CA GLU A 73 -10.16 -14.74 -14.26
C GLU A 73 -9.44 -16.06 -13.97
N ASP A 74 -8.71 -16.60 -14.96
CA ASP A 74 -7.90 -17.79 -14.75
C ASP A 74 -6.68 -17.47 -13.90
N PHE A 75 -6.49 -18.25 -12.83
CA PHE A 75 -5.31 -18.15 -12.00
C PHE A 75 -4.11 -18.82 -12.70
N ARG A 76 -3.06 -18.07 -12.96
CA ARG A 76 -1.95 -18.47 -13.85
C ARG A 76 -0.90 -19.39 -13.22
N TYR A 77 -0.90 -19.52 -11.92
CA TYR A 77 0.16 -20.24 -11.18
C TYR A 77 -0.36 -21.55 -10.63
N ALA A 78 0.51 -22.57 -10.58
CA ALA A 78 0.22 -23.75 -9.78
C ALA A 78 0.43 -23.45 -8.29
N ILE A 79 -0.41 -24.01 -7.42
CA ILE A 79 -0.25 -23.92 -5.97
C ILE A 79 0.23 -25.27 -5.47
N GLU A 80 1.34 -25.25 -4.77
CA GLU A 80 2.00 -26.46 -4.27
C GLU A 80 2.30 -26.33 -2.77
N ALA A 81 2.08 -27.38 -2.00
CA ALA A 81 2.45 -27.42 -0.59
C ALA A 81 3.96 -27.51 -0.45
N THR A 82 4.57 -26.55 0.27
CA THR A 82 6.02 -26.57 0.56
C THR A 82 6.34 -27.40 1.79
N GLN A 83 5.36 -27.59 2.66
CA GLN A 83 5.37 -28.46 3.82
C GLN A 83 4.02 -29.13 4.00
N ASP A 84 3.92 -30.09 4.91
CA ASP A 84 2.64 -30.71 5.23
C ASP A 84 1.66 -29.62 5.72
N SER A 85 0.51 -29.55 5.08
CA SER A 85 -0.42 -28.43 5.22
C SER A 85 -1.85 -28.92 5.33
N THR A 86 -2.68 -28.15 6.04
CA THR A 86 -4.13 -28.36 6.10
C THR A 86 -4.80 -27.22 5.36
N ILE A 87 -5.69 -27.56 4.43
CA ILE A 87 -6.41 -26.61 3.59
C ILE A 87 -7.90 -26.84 3.67
N THR A 88 -8.68 -25.77 3.56
CA THR A 88 -10.11 -25.82 3.34
C THR A 88 -10.41 -25.46 1.88
N VAL A 89 -11.09 -26.37 1.17
CA VAL A 89 -11.49 -26.17 -0.23
C VAL A 89 -12.96 -25.82 -0.27
N VAL A 90 -13.30 -24.69 -0.87
CA VAL A 90 -14.66 -24.23 -1.13
C VAL A 90 -14.90 -24.32 -2.64
N THR A 91 -15.82 -25.19 -3.07
CA THR A 91 -16.15 -25.36 -4.49
C THR A 91 -17.00 -24.20 -5.01
N GLU A 92 -17.04 -24.05 -6.36
CA GLU A 92 -17.86 -23.03 -7.03
C GLU A 92 -19.34 -23.16 -6.62
N GLU A 93 -19.88 -24.39 -6.59
CA GLU A 93 -21.26 -24.65 -6.23
C GLU A 93 -21.57 -24.29 -4.77
N CYS A 94 -20.63 -24.61 -3.86
CA CYS A 94 -20.76 -24.23 -2.45
C CYS A 94 -20.80 -22.71 -2.30
N MET A 95 -19.86 -22.00 -2.92
CA MET A 95 -19.78 -20.55 -2.86
C MET A 95 -21.01 -19.87 -3.49
N GLU A 96 -21.47 -20.35 -4.65
CA GLU A 96 -22.69 -19.81 -5.26
C GLU A 96 -23.92 -20.00 -4.37
N SER A 97 -24.01 -21.15 -3.71
CA SER A 97 -25.08 -21.43 -2.78
C SER A 97 -25.05 -20.49 -1.58
N GLU A 98 -23.87 -20.32 -0.97
CA GLU A 98 -23.70 -19.42 0.16
C GLU A 98 -23.94 -17.95 -0.22
N LEU A 99 -23.48 -17.52 -1.41
CA LEU A 99 -23.72 -16.17 -1.90
C LEU A 99 -25.20 -15.85 -2.11
N LYS A 100 -26.03 -16.86 -2.46
CA LYS A 100 -27.49 -16.70 -2.60
C LYS A 100 -28.18 -16.47 -1.25
N THR A 101 -27.58 -16.92 -0.16
CA THR A 101 -28.13 -16.74 1.21
C THR A 101 -27.74 -15.40 1.82
N LEU A 102 -26.74 -14.71 1.27
CA LEU A 102 -26.28 -13.43 1.78
C LEU A 102 -27.29 -12.30 1.48
N PRO A 103 -27.45 -11.35 2.41
CA PRO A 103 -28.21 -10.14 2.14
C PRO A 103 -27.70 -9.41 0.91
N VAL A 104 -28.60 -8.87 0.09
CA VAL A 104 -28.26 -8.19 -1.18
C VAL A 104 -27.23 -7.07 -1.00
N TRP A 105 -27.28 -6.33 0.12
CA TRP A 105 -26.31 -5.29 0.41
C TRP A 105 -24.89 -5.83 0.65
N MET A 106 -24.76 -7.01 1.24
CA MET A 106 -23.46 -7.65 1.48
C MET A 106 -22.83 -8.12 0.17
N LEU A 107 -23.61 -8.69 -0.73
CA LEU A 107 -23.18 -9.00 -2.10
C LEU A 107 -22.69 -7.75 -2.84
N ALA A 108 -23.42 -6.63 -2.68
CA ALA A 108 -23.02 -5.36 -3.28
C ALA A 108 -21.68 -4.86 -2.72
N VAL A 109 -21.44 -5.00 -1.41
CA VAL A 109 -20.16 -4.65 -0.76
C VAL A 109 -19.02 -5.52 -1.30
N ILE A 110 -19.20 -6.85 -1.33
CA ILE A 110 -18.18 -7.79 -1.83
C ILE A 110 -17.82 -7.46 -3.29
N LYS A 111 -18.81 -7.29 -4.17
CA LYS A 111 -18.60 -6.91 -5.57
C LYS A 111 -17.92 -5.54 -5.71
N SER A 112 -18.29 -4.57 -4.88
CA SER A 112 -17.67 -3.25 -4.88
C SER A 112 -16.21 -3.31 -4.46
N LEU A 113 -15.86 -4.09 -3.42
CA LEU A 113 -14.49 -4.27 -2.97
C LEU A 113 -13.63 -4.98 -4.03
N SER A 114 -14.14 -6.06 -4.63
CA SER A 114 -13.46 -6.77 -5.71
C SER A 114 -13.20 -5.85 -6.91
N SER A 115 -14.23 -5.12 -7.36
CA SER A 115 -14.09 -4.16 -8.46
C SER A 115 -13.11 -3.02 -8.15
N LYS A 116 -13.11 -2.49 -6.91
CA LYS A 116 -12.15 -1.46 -6.49
C LYS A 116 -10.72 -2.00 -6.48
N THR A 117 -10.52 -3.22 -5.96
CA THR A 117 -9.21 -3.88 -5.95
C THR A 117 -8.69 -4.08 -7.37
N ARG A 118 -9.54 -4.51 -8.30
CA ARG A 118 -9.19 -4.63 -9.72
C ARG A 118 -8.81 -3.28 -10.34
N LYS A 119 -9.65 -2.25 -10.15
CA LYS A 119 -9.36 -0.90 -10.66
C LYS A 119 -8.06 -0.34 -10.10
N LEU A 120 -7.74 -0.60 -8.82
CA LEU A 120 -6.47 -0.23 -8.23
C LEU A 120 -5.30 -0.97 -8.88
N LYS A 121 -5.43 -2.27 -9.12
CA LYS A 121 -4.43 -3.04 -9.85
C LYS A 121 -4.22 -2.51 -11.28
N GLU A 122 -5.30 -2.23 -12.01
CA GLU A 122 -5.25 -1.67 -13.37
C GLU A 122 -4.62 -0.27 -13.37
N ALA A 123 -5.01 0.60 -12.44
CA ALA A 123 -4.43 1.94 -12.29
C ALA A 123 -2.93 1.86 -11.97
N LEU A 124 -2.52 0.97 -11.07
CA LEU A 124 -1.12 0.66 -10.83
C LEU A 124 -0.43 0.17 -12.11
N HIS A 125 -1.04 -0.63 -12.95
CA HIS A 125 -0.48 -1.05 -14.23
C HIS A 125 -0.31 0.10 -15.23
N HIS A 126 -1.28 1.00 -15.34
CA HIS A 126 -1.20 2.15 -16.26
C HIS A 126 -0.17 3.21 -15.82
N THR A 127 -0.04 3.45 -14.53
CA THR A 127 0.96 4.39 -13.98
C THR A 127 2.39 3.85 -14.10
N ARG A 128 2.55 2.55 -14.30
CA ARG A 128 3.83 1.82 -14.32
C ARG A 128 4.75 2.10 -15.49
N CYS A 129 4.21 2.48 -16.63
CA CYS A 129 5.05 2.68 -17.82
C CYS A 129 5.89 3.96 -17.79
N GLN A 130 5.65 4.90 -16.88
CA GLN A 130 6.31 6.20 -16.90
C GLN A 130 7.30 6.48 -15.76
N ASN A 131 7.09 5.94 -14.54
CA ASN A 131 8.03 6.21 -13.43
C ASN A 131 8.04 5.05 -12.40
N THR A 132 8.88 4.04 -12.66
CA THR A 132 9.00 2.85 -11.81
C THR A 132 9.51 3.20 -10.42
N LEU A 133 10.43 4.17 -10.33
CA LEU A 133 11.00 4.65 -9.09
C LEU A 133 9.93 5.28 -8.16
N LYS A 134 9.02 6.08 -8.73
CA LYS A 134 7.90 6.66 -7.99
C LYS A 134 6.96 5.58 -7.47
N SER A 135 6.60 4.60 -8.31
CA SER A 135 5.74 3.49 -7.92
C SER A 135 6.35 2.65 -6.80
N LEU A 136 7.66 2.43 -6.83
CA LEU A 136 8.38 1.75 -5.75
C LEU A 136 8.37 2.59 -4.46
N ALA A 137 8.60 3.90 -4.55
CA ALA A 137 8.54 4.79 -3.40
C ALA A 137 7.16 4.82 -2.76
N GLU A 138 6.10 4.83 -3.57
CA GLU A 138 4.70 4.77 -3.11
C GLU A 138 4.43 3.45 -2.38
N TYR A 139 4.79 2.30 -2.96
CA TYR A 139 4.66 1.01 -2.31
C TYR A 139 5.40 0.98 -0.96
N CYS A 140 6.67 1.40 -0.94
CA CYS A 140 7.46 1.44 0.28
C CYS A 140 6.90 2.41 1.34
N SER A 141 6.18 3.47 0.96
CA SER A 141 5.58 4.42 1.91
C SER A 141 4.49 3.81 2.78
N HIS A 142 3.87 2.72 2.34
CA HIS A 142 2.84 1.99 3.07
C HIS A 142 3.38 0.87 3.97
N LEU A 143 4.66 0.55 3.86
CA LEU A 143 5.30 -0.47 4.67
C LEU A 143 5.71 0.08 6.05
N GLN A 144 5.88 -0.81 7.01
CA GLN A 144 6.26 -0.42 8.37
C GLN A 144 7.70 0.07 8.44
N ALA A 145 7.91 1.21 9.11
CA ALA A 145 9.24 1.71 9.39
C ALA A 145 10.00 0.79 10.36
N LYS A 146 11.32 0.73 10.20
CA LYS A 146 12.25 -0.02 11.08
C LYS A 146 12.11 -1.55 11.02
N VAL A 147 11.20 -2.10 10.22
CA VAL A 147 11.15 -3.53 9.93
C VAL A 147 12.20 -3.85 8.87
N GLU A 148 12.92 -4.95 9.05
CA GLU A 148 13.87 -5.48 8.07
C GLU A 148 13.16 -6.51 7.20
N TYR A 149 13.17 -6.26 5.90
CA TYR A 149 12.58 -7.13 4.90
C TYR A 149 13.71 -7.88 4.17
N PRO A 150 13.71 -9.22 4.10
CA PRO A 150 14.63 -9.95 3.25
C PRO A 150 14.49 -9.46 1.80
N LEU A 151 15.59 -9.01 1.19
CA LEU A 151 15.55 -8.36 -0.13
C LEU A 151 14.93 -9.26 -1.21
N GLU A 152 15.24 -10.55 -1.20
CA GLU A 152 14.72 -11.51 -2.18
C GLU A 152 13.20 -11.68 -2.06
N ASP A 153 12.67 -11.72 -0.83
CA ASP A 153 11.22 -11.84 -0.59
C ASP A 153 10.50 -10.55 -1.00
N PHE A 154 11.07 -9.39 -0.64
CA PHE A 154 10.56 -8.09 -1.08
C PHE A 154 10.54 -7.96 -2.62
N LEU A 155 11.63 -8.33 -3.29
CA LEU A 155 11.71 -8.31 -4.75
C LEU A 155 10.66 -9.22 -5.38
N ARG A 156 10.48 -10.42 -4.83
CA ARG A 156 9.51 -11.39 -5.33
C ARG A 156 8.10 -10.87 -5.21
N GLU A 157 7.73 -10.34 -4.04
CA GLU A 157 6.41 -9.77 -3.79
C GLU A 157 6.15 -8.56 -4.68
N TYR A 158 7.07 -7.60 -4.71
CA TYR A 158 6.92 -6.41 -5.54
C TYR A 158 6.85 -6.72 -7.03
N GLN A 159 7.67 -7.66 -7.53
CA GLN A 159 7.59 -8.12 -8.92
C GLN A 159 6.26 -8.80 -9.24
N TRP A 160 5.76 -9.61 -8.32
CA TRP A 160 4.46 -10.25 -8.50
C TRP A 160 3.34 -9.21 -8.66
N ILE A 161 3.33 -8.20 -7.79
CA ILE A 161 2.35 -7.11 -7.85
C ILE A 161 2.55 -6.28 -9.12
N THR A 162 3.83 -5.98 -9.48
CA THR A 162 4.14 -4.95 -10.47
C THR A 162 4.48 -5.47 -11.85
N LYS A 163 4.86 -6.72 -11.99
CA LYS A 163 5.39 -7.31 -13.24
C LYS A 163 6.63 -6.57 -13.81
N ILE A 164 7.28 -5.74 -13.02
CA ILE A 164 8.53 -5.06 -13.38
C ILE A 164 9.69 -6.04 -13.26
N SER A 165 10.70 -5.94 -14.12
CA SER A 165 11.87 -6.83 -14.09
C SER A 165 12.67 -6.68 -12.79
N LYS A 166 13.26 -7.78 -12.30
CA LYS A 166 14.12 -7.77 -11.09
C LYS A 166 15.25 -6.74 -11.21
N ALA A 167 15.84 -6.63 -12.38
CA ALA A 167 16.94 -5.68 -12.63
C ALA A 167 16.48 -4.24 -12.43
N THR A 168 15.33 -3.85 -13.01
CA THR A 168 14.78 -2.49 -12.87
C THR A 168 14.42 -2.20 -11.41
N VAL A 169 13.79 -3.14 -10.70
CA VAL A 169 13.43 -2.95 -9.29
C VAL A 169 14.68 -2.78 -8.43
N LEU A 170 15.75 -3.53 -8.68
CA LEU A 170 17.02 -3.38 -7.96
C LEU A 170 17.68 -2.03 -8.23
N GLU A 171 17.64 -1.52 -9.44
CA GLU A 171 18.13 -0.17 -9.76
C GLU A 171 17.33 0.91 -9.04
N ASP A 172 16.01 0.78 -9.02
CA ASP A 172 15.13 1.70 -8.29
C ASP A 172 15.37 1.66 -6.77
N ILE A 173 15.55 0.45 -6.19
CA ILE A 173 15.93 0.29 -4.78
C ILE A 173 17.26 1.00 -4.49
N LYS A 174 18.28 0.80 -5.34
CA LYS A 174 19.57 1.48 -5.19
C LYS A 174 19.42 2.99 -5.31
N ALA A 175 18.57 3.49 -6.22
CA ALA A 175 18.30 4.90 -6.37
C ALA A 175 17.63 5.51 -5.13
N LEU A 176 16.65 4.81 -4.52
CA LEU A 176 16.03 5.23 -3.25
C LEU A 176 17.01 5.14 -2.07
N ALA A 177 17.89 4.13 -2.08
CA ALA A 177 18.93 4.01 -1.05
C ALA A 177 19.98 5.13 -1.13
N ARG A 178 20.41 5.54 -2.34
CA ARG A 178 21.27 6.73 -2.54
C ARG A 178 20.62 7.99 -1.99
N ARG A 179 19.30 8.13 -2.11
CA ARG A 179 18.52 9.22 -1.52
C ARG A 179 18.32 9.08 -0.01
N LYS A 180 18.86 8.04 0.62
CA LYS A 180 18.71 7.73 2.06
C LYS A 180 17.26 7.49 2.50
N PHE A 181 16.38 7.11 1.59
CA PHE A 181 15.01 6.71 1.92
C PHE A 181 14.95 5.25 2.40
N LEU A 182 15.85 4.44 1.88
CA LEU A 182 16.02 3.02 2.23
C LEU A 182 17.45 2.78 2.71
N VAL A 183 17.63 1.74 3.52
CA VAL A 183 18.94 1.19 3.89
C VAL A 183 18.99 -0.26 3.46
N LEU A 184 20.03 -0.61 2.72
CA LEU A 184 20.39 -1.99 2.41
C LEU A 184 21.48 -2.42 3.38
N THR A 185 21.26 -3.52 4.09
CA THR A 185 22.24 -4.09 5.02
C THR A 185 22.63 -5.46 4.50
N GLU A 186 23.90 -5.63 4.21
CA GLU A 186 24.47 -6.94 3.85
C GLU A 186 24.76 -7.70 5.14
N GLY A 187 23.93 -8.67 5.47
CA GLY A 187 24.15 -9.62 6.58
C GLY A 187 24.60 -10.96 6.02
N GLY A 188 25.58 -11.61 6.63
CA GLY A 188 26.31 -12.79 6.17
C GLY A 188 25.62 -13.80 5.25
N GLU A 189 24.33 -14.08 5.39
CA GLU A 189 23.59 -15.01 4.53
C GLU A 189 22.53 -14.34 3.63
N ALA A 190 22.07 -13.12 3.96
CA ALA A 190 21.04 -12.45 3.19
C ALA A 190 21.17 -10.93 3.29
N THR A 191 20.85 -10.23 2.18
CA THR A 191 20.69 -8.77 2.16
C THR A 191 19.31 -8.42 2.66
N THR A 192 19.21 -7.46 3.58
CA THR A 192 17.93 -6.94 4.08
C THR A 192 17.71 -5.49 3.62
N LEU A 193 16.44 -5.14 3.44
CA LEU A 193 15.97 -3.81 3.10
C LEU A 193 15.20 -3.24 4.28
N ARG A 194 15.53 -2.02 4.70
CA ARG A 194 14.84 -1.30 5.77
C ARG A 194 14.42 0.10 5.33
N ILE A 195 13.20 0.46 5.64
CA ILE A 195 12.66 1.79 5.35
C ILE A 195 13.08 2.74 6.48
N VAL A 196 13.72 3.85 6.11
CA VAL A 196 14.19 4.85 7.07
C VAL A 196 13.00 5.61 7.67
N ASN A 197 12.16 6.16 6.81
CA ASN A 197 10.99 6.93 7.22
C ASN A 197 9.93 6.94 6.09
N PRO A 198 8.77 6.29 6.29
CA PRO A 198 7.70 6.28 5.29
C PRO A 198 7.21 7.67 4.89
N LEU A 199 7.21 8.63 5.82
CA LEU A 199 6.81 10.01 5.53
C LEU A 199 7.70 10.64 4.45
N LEU A 200 9.00 10.35 4.42
CA LEU A 200 9.90 10.87 3.39
C LEU A 200 9.60 10.30 2.00
N LEU A 201 9.21 9.04 1.94
CA LEU A 201 8.77 8.41 0.69
C LEU A 201 7.47 9.03 0.20
N GLN A 202 6.49 9.26 1.10
CA GLN A 202 5.26 9.96 0.76
C GLN A 202 5.53 11.37 0.22
N ILE A 203 6.39 12.15 0.90
CA ILE A 203 6.81 13.48 0.47
C ILE A 203 7.45 13.44 -0.92
N TYR A 204 8.30 12.44 -1.18
CA TYR A 204 8.93 12.25 -2.49
C TYR A 204 7.91 11.94 -3.58
N VAL A 205 6.94 11.08 -3.31
CA VAL A 205 5.83 10.76 -4.24
C VAL A 205 5.01 12.01 -4.56
N ASP A 206 4.65 12.80 -3.54
CA ASP A 206 3.90 14.04 -3.73
C ASP A 206 4.67 15.06 -4.57
N TYR A 207 5.99 15.17 -4.36
CA TYR A 207 6.87 16.00 -5.17
C TYR A 207 6.91 15.53 -6.63
N GLN A 208 7.06 14.21 -6.87
CA GLN A 208 7.03 13.65 -8.23
C GLN A 208 5.68 13.89 -8.91
N ASN A 209 4.59 13.77 -8.18
CA ASN A 209 3.24 14.10 -8.67
C ASN A 209 3.11 15.57 -9.08
N ALA A 210 3.73 16.49 -8.35
CA ALA A 210 3.73 17.91 -8.69
C ALA A 210 4.53 18.16 -9.98
N ILE A 211 5.71 17.55 -10.13
CA ILE A 211 6.53 17.65 -11.35
C ILE A 211 5.76 17.12 -12.56
N GLU A 212 5.16 15.95 -12.47
CA GLU A 212 4.39 15.35 -13.59
C GLU A 212 3.22 16.24 -14.04
N LYS A 213 2.63 17.00 -13.10
CA LYS A 213 1.55 17.95 -13.39
C LYS A 213 2.07 19.35 -13.80
N ASN A 214 3.37 19.55 -13.92
CA ASN A 214 4.01 20.86 -14.10
C ASN A 214 3.55 21.89 -13.06
N ALA A 215 3.30 21.45 -11.83
CA ALA A 215 2.83 22.29 -10.74
C ALA A 215 3.98 22.65 -9.78
N SER A 216 3.93 23.85 -9.24
CA SER A 216 4.82 24.24 -8.14
C SER A 216 4.48 23.41 -6.90
N TRP A 217 5.52 22.91 -6.21
CA TRP A 217 5.30 22.12 -4.99
C TRP A 217 5.42 23.02 -3.76
N ALA A 218 4.30 23.14 -3.04
CA ALA A 218 4.12 24.11 -1.95
C ALA A 218 5.27 24.17 -0.92
N PRO A 219 5.86 23.05 -0.41
CA PRO A 219 6.97 23.13 0.55
C PRO A 219 8.18 23.92 0.05
N PHE A 220 8.47 23.88 -1.25
CA PHE A 220 9.66 24.56 -1.83
C PHE A 220 9.40 26.01 -2.23
N THR A 221 8.13 26.41 -2.32
CA THR A 221 7.75 27.78 -2.67
C THR A 221 7.51 28.70 -1.47
N LEU A 222 7.73 28.19 -0.26
CA LEU A 222 7.52 28.95 0.98
C LEU A 222 8.46 30.15 1.10
N SER A 223 7.91 31.29 1.50
CA SER A 223 8.70 32.47 1.88
C SER A 223 9.54 32.20 3.14
N LEU A 224 10.56 33.04 3.36
CA LEU A 224 11.38 32.94 4.56
C LEU A 224 10.58 33.08 5.85
N ASN A 225 9.57 33.96 5.84
CA ASN A 225 8.68 34.17 7.00
C ASN A 225 7.81 32.94 7.25
N GLN A 226 7.29 32.32 6.22
CA GLN A 226 6.52 31.08 6.33
C GLN A 226 7.38 29.93 6.88
N LYS A 227 8.63 29.77 6.40
CA LYS A 227 9.56 28.76 6.93
C LYS A 227 9.86 28.99 8.43
N ARG A 228 10.10 30.23 8.84
CA ARG A 228 10.30 30.59 10.25
C ARG A 228 9.08 30.30 11.11
N LEU A 229 7.90 30.58 10.59
CA LEU A 229 6.65 30.29 11.29
C LEU A 229 6.43 28.79 11.50
N LEU A 230 6.71 27.96 10.48
CA LEU A 230 6.62 26.51 10.62
C LEU A 230 7.52 25.99 11.76
N VAL A 231 8.75 26.46 11.83
CA VAL A 231 9.69 26.11 12.91
C VAL A 231 9.13 26.53 14.26
N TYR A 232 8.59 27.74 14.35
CA TYR A 232 7.99 28.23 15.59
C TYR A 232 6.78 27.38 15.99
N LEU A 233 5.84 27.14 15.07
CA LEU A 233 4.64 26.33 15.34
C LEU A 233 4.96 24.89 15.77
N SER A 234 6.08 24.34 15.31
CA SER A 234 6.54 23.01 15.74
C SER A 234 7.09 22.98 17.15
N SER A 235 7.58 24.13 17.66
CA SER A 235 8.19 24.25 19.00
C SER A 235 7.18 24.54 20.10
N ILE A 236 5.94 24.90 19.74
CA ILE A 236 4.91 25.23 20.74
C ILE A 236 4.30 23.94 21.29
N ASP A 237 4.25 23.82 22.61
CA ASP A 237 3.54 22.72 23.27
C ASP A 237 2.02 22.81 23.01
N GLN A 238 1.43 21.72 22.55
CA GLN A 238 0.00 21.66 22.24
C GLN A 238 -0.89 21.85 23.47
N ASN A 239 -0.38 21.58 24.66
CA ASN A 239 -1.12 21.69 25.91
C ASN A 239 -1.30 23.15 26.38
N GLU A 240 -0.42 24.08 25.97
CA GLU A 240 -0.53 25.51 26.33
C GLU A 240 -1.58 26.28 25.52
N LYS A 241 -2.18 25.66 24.48
CA LYS A 241 -2.95 26.34 23.44
C LYS A 241 -4.46 26.31 23.59
N LYS A 242 -4.98 25.79 24.68
CA LYS A 242 -6.43 25.55 24.80
C LYS A 242 -7.30 26.79 24.84
N ASP A 243 -6.75 27.98 25.12
CA ASP A 243 -7.57 29.14 25.50
C ASP A 243 -7.47 30.40 24.63
N ALA A 244 -6.75 30.40 23.51
CA ALA A 244 -6.59 31.64 22.74
C ALA A 244 -6.63 31.46 21.20
N PRO A 245 -7.81 31.44 20.57
CA PRO A 245 -7.92 31.42 19.10
C PRO A 245 -7.33 32.67 18.43
N ASP A 246 -7.36 33.84 19.10
CA ASP A 246 -6.87 35.12 18.54
C ASP A 246 -5.37 35.28 18.57
N TRP A 247 -4.63 34.45 19.35
CA TRP A 247 -3.18 34.64 19.50
C TRP A 247 -2.42 34.40 18.20
N ILE A 248 -2.88 33.50 17.34
CA ILE A 248 -2.21 33.21 16.07
C ILE A 248 -2.26 34.43 15.16
N ALA A 249 -3.43 35.05 15.01
CA ALA A 249 -3.59 36.26 14.20
C ALA A 249 -2.80 37.43 14.81
N THR A 250 -2.88 37.63 16.12
CA THR A 250 -2.14 38.66 16.85
C THR A 250 -0.64 38.43 16.80
N PHE A 251 -0.20 37.19 17.00
CA PHE A 251 1.20 36.80 16.94
C PHE A 251 1.78 36.97 15.54
N MET A 252 1.04 36.58 14.51
CA MET A 252 1.42 36.75 13.11
C MET A 252 1.60 38.22 12.75
N ALA A 253 0.63 39.05 13.14
CA ALA A 253 0.68 40.50 12.90
C ALA A 253 1.82 41.18 13.65
N GLN A 254 2.07 40.83 14.90
CA GLN A 254 3.05 41.49 15.74
C GLN A 254 4.50 41.00 15.50
N LYS A 255 4.70 39.69 15.38
CA LYS A 255 6.04 39.12 15.35
C LYS A 255 6.59 38.89 13.95
N PHE A 256 5.76 38.58 13.00
CA PHE A 256 6.15 38.27 11.63
C PHE A 256 5.75 39.38 10.63
N LYS A 257 5.00 40.39 11.05
CA LYS A 257 4.46 41.43 10.17
C LYS A 257 3.80 40.84 8.92
N ALA A 258 3.16 39.67 9.10
CA ALA A 258 2.55 38.94 8.01
C ALA A 258 1.29 39.66 7.57
N ASP A 259 1.14 39.85 6.26
CA ASP A 259 -0.04 40.39 5.65
C ASP A 259 -1.21 39.39 5.70
N VAL A 260 -2.44 39.92 5.62
CA VAL A 260 -3.67 39.10 5.56
C VAL A 260 -3.60 38.07 4.41
N SER A 261 -2.97 38.44 3.30
CA SER A 261 -2.76 37.54 2.17
C SER A 261 -1.89 36.33 2.50
N GLU A 262 -0.84 36.51 3.29
CA GLU A 262 0.03 35.41 3.75
C GLU A 262 -0.75 34.46 4.70
N TRP A 263 -1.59 35.01 5.57
CA TRP A 263 -2.45 34.22 6.43
C TRP A 263 -3.45 33.35 5.64
N ILE A 264 -4.14 33.94 4.67
CA ILE A 264 -5.06 33.21 3.80
C ILE A 264 -4.30 32.08 3.08
N HIS A 265 -3.13 32.37 2.56
CA HIS A 265 -2.30 31.37 1.89
C HIS A 265 -1.90 30.21 2.81
N MET A 266 -1.54 30.49 4.06
CA MET A 266 -1.23 29.45 5.05
C MET A 266 -2.43 28.59 5.43
N LEU A 267 -3.62 29.18 5.52
CA LEU A 267 -4.86 28.42 5.69
C LEU A 267 -5.12 27.50 4.50
N GLN A 268 -4.93 27.99 3.27
CA GLN A 268 -5.07 27.21 2.04
C GLN A 268 -4.07 26.07 1.96
N LEU A 269 -2.86 26.26 2.47
CA LEU A 269 -1.85 25.21 2.60
C LEU A 269 -2.19 24.17 3.69
N GLY A 270 -3.23 24.41 4.49
CA GLY A 270 -3.71 23.46 5.49
C GLY A 270 -2.84 23.36 6.74
N TRP A 271 -2.07 24.41 7.09
CA TRP A 271 -1.27 24.45 8.30
C TRP A 271 -2.08 24.58 9.58
N PHE A 272 -3.33 25.00 9.42
CA PHE A 272 -4.30 25.14 10.51
C PHE A 272 -5.56 24.35 10.19
N LYS A 273 -6.15 23.77 11.22
CA LYS A 273 -7.45 23.11 11.16
C LYS A 273 -8.47 24.00 11.86
N ALA A 274 -9.63 24.21 11.25
CA ALA A 274 -10.74 24.88 11.90
C ALA A 274 -11.27 24.00 13.04
N ILE A 275 -11.43 24.58 14.23
CA ILE A 275 -12.09 23.96 15.38
C ILE A 275 -13.57 24.33 15.38
N ASN A 276 -13.86 25.61 15.09
CA ASN A 276 -15.19 26.19 14.88
C ASN A 276 -15.08 27.36 13.91
N GLU A 277 -16.17 28.09 13.68
CA GLU A 277 -16.21 29.19 12.72
C GLU A 277 -15.14 30.28 12.94
N ASN A 278 -14.67 30.47 14.19
CA ASN A 278 -13.72 31.53 14.56
C ASN A 278 -12.42 31.01 15.22
N ALA A 279 -12.26 29.70 15.35
CA ALA A 279 -11.10 29.11 16.05
C ALA A 279 -10.34 28.14 15.16
N PHE A 280 -9.01 28.32 15.12
CA PHE A 280 -8.10 27.49 14.36
C PHE A 280 -7.04 26.89 15.29
N ALA A 281 -6.65 25.64 15.06
CA ALA A 281 -5.52 25.02 15.73
C ALA A 281 -4.44 24.61 14.70
N PRO A 282 -3.16 24.64 15.07
CA PRO A 282 -2.11 24.14 14.18
C PRO A 282 -2.34 22.70 13.77
N ASN A 283 -2.20 22.43 12.48
CA ASN A 283 -2.23 21.09 11.94
C ASN A 283 -0.84 20.45 12.07
N THR A 284 -0.60 19.79 13.18
CA THR A 284 0.71 19.21 13.52
C THR A 284 1.26 18.26 12.47
N ASP A 285 0.40 17.44 11.87
CA ASP A 285 0.83 16.47 10.85
C ASP A 285 1.29 17.19 9.59
N LYS A 286 0.53 18.22 9.18
CA LYS A 286 0.88 19.03 8.01
C LYS A 286 2.15 19.85 8.26
N ILE A 287 2.32 20.41 9.47
CA ILE A 287 3.51 21.13 9.86
C ILE A 287 4.74 20.20 9.85
N LYS A 288 4.63 18.99 10.42
CA LYS A 288 5.68 17.98 10.37
C LYS A 288 6.04 17.59 8.94
N TYR A 289 5.04 17.43 8.08
CA TYR A 289 5.24 17.13 6.66
C TYR A 289 6.07 18.23 5.96
N PHE A 290 5.69 19.49 6.10
CA PHE A 290 6.41 20.61 5.49
C PHE A 290 7.84 20.76 6.03
N LEU A 291 8.01 20.62 7.34
CA LEU A 291 9.34 20.65 7.95
C LEU A 291 10.24 19.50 7.51
N ALA A 292 9.67 18.29 7.39
CA ALA A 292 10.41 17.15 6.87
C ALA A 292 10.80 17.38 5.39
N ALA A 293 9.89 17.93 4.58
CA ALA A 293 10.17 18.27 3.19
C ALA A 293 11.34 19.27 3.06
N LEU A 294 11.36 20.32 3.88
CA LEU A 294 12.43 21.31 3.89
C LEU A 294 13.76 20.72 4.41
N ARG A 295 13.69 19.91 5.49
CA ARG A 295 14.89 19.30 6.09
C ARG A 295 15.60 18.32 5.14
N TYR A 296 14.83 17.62 4.32
CA TYR A 296 15.33 16.59 3.41
C TYR A 296 15.23 17.01 1.94
N GLU A 297 15.25 18.31 1.66
CA GLU A 297 15.11 18.88 0.32
C GLU A 297 16.13 18.29 -0.67
N THR A 298 17.39 18.18 -0.27
CA THR A 298 18.47 17.60 -1.10
C THR A 298 18.22 16.12 -1.44
N ASN A 299 17.69 15.34 -0.48
CA ASN A 299 17.37 13.94 -0.68
C ASN A 299 16.19 13.77 -1.67
N ILE A 300 15.21 14.67 -1.60
CA ILE A 300 14.04 14.68 -2.46
C ILE A 300 14.45 15.04 -3.90
N TRP A 301 15.28 16.05 -4.08
CA TRP A 301 15.79 16.44 -5.41
C TRP A 301 16.78 15.43 -5.98
N GLY A 302 17.50 14.71 -5.13
CA GLY A 302 18.48 13.71 -5.57
C GLY A 302 19.78 14.31 -6.06
N VAL A 303 20.08 15.54 -5.66
CA VAL A 303 21.38 16.16 -5.86
C VAL A 303 22.28 15.68 -4.71
N LEU A 304 23.06 14.66 -4.99
CA LEU A 304 24.20 14.22 -4.17
C LEU A 304 25.45 14.29 -5.00
#